data_a375b216c76db34b4ca6a2873512df60
#
_entry.id   a375b216c76db34b4ca6a2873512df60
#
_cell.length_a   1.000
_cell.length_b   1.000
_cell.length_c   1.000
_cell.angle_alpha   90.00
_cell.angle_beta   90.00
_cell.angle_gamma   90.00
#
_symmetry.space_group_name_H-M   'P 1'
#
loop_
_entity.id
_entity.type
_entity.pdbx_description
1 polymer ?
#
loop_
_entity_poly.entity_id
_entity_poly.type
_entity_poly.pdbx_seq_one_letter_code
_entity_poly.pdbx_strand_id
1 'polypeptide(L)'
;VPVRKGRISKDEERFIERSYKDLAVEDIAKQLDRDIESVSSFIKRKYRANISLEEAAAFSLEDRPYWNELQSQFTTEELELFKYHWSRIIAQFKDDVFPTEELQVIDVIKLEILMNRCLKSNKDNIQTIDTYDKMLIDERSRDKDQQDTDYIINLERQIATLRAAQESLNKDYRELQSKKASMLREMKGTREQRIKRLEDSKQSFVSWVAQIMQDPEILKQYGLEMEKMRMAMINEQKRLSQYHKYEDGQIDQPFLTPDTVIE
;
A
#
# COMPACT_ATOMS: atom_id res chain seq x y z
N VAL A 1 0.43 -8.64 40.10
CA VAL A 1 1.82 -8.16 40.10
C VAL A 1 1.76 -6.66 39.84
N PRO A 2 2.40 -5.79 40.60
CA PRO A 2 2.38 -4.36 40.36
C PRO A 2 3.11 -4.03 39.08
N VAL A 3 2.36 -3.57 38.08
CA VAL A 3 2.88 -3.12 36.79
C VAL A 3 3.72 -1.86 37.01
N ARG A 4 4.96 -1.84 36.50
CA ARG A 4 5.86 -0.68 36.58
C ARG A 4 5.27 0.51 35.83
N LYS A 5 5.05 1.61 36.54
CA LYS A 5 4.55 2.87 35.98
C LYS A 5 5.71 3.86 35.80
N GLY A 6 5.67 4.63 34.74
CA GLY A 6 6.63 5.69 34.47
C GLY A 6 7.35 5.56 33.12
N ARG A 7 8.32 6.44 32.87
CA ARG A 7 9.07 6.49 31.60
C ARG A 7 9.90 5.21 31.42
N ILE A 8 9.92 4.68 30.20
CA ILE A 8 10.75 3.52 29.81
C ILE A 8 12.22 3.87 30.00
N SER A 9 12.97 3.00 30.72
CA SER A 9 14.37 3.18 30.94
C SER A 9 15.21 2.83 29.71
N LYS A 10 16.49 3.25 29.69
CA LYS A 10 17.40 2.96 28.57
C LYS A 10 17.64 1.45 28.37
N ASP A 11 17.63 0.68 29.46
CA ASP A 11 17.84 -0.77 29.36
C ASP A 11 16.60 -1.50 28.86
N GLU A 12 15.41 -1.08 29.29
CA GLU A 12 14.13 -1.54 28.74
C GLU A 12 14.00 -1.17 27.27
N GLU A 13 14.45 0.03 26.89
CA GLU A 13 14.50 0.49 25.51
C GLU A 13 15.38 -0.40 24.64
N ARG A 14 16.59 -0.76 25.09
CA ARG A 14 17.47 -1.70 24.38
C ARG A 14 16.87 -3.11 24.27
N PHE A 15 16.14 -3.54 25.29
CA PHE A 15 15.45 -4.81 25.25
C PHE A 15 14.31 -4.79 24.20
N ILE A 16 13.49 -3.76 24.21
CA ILE A 16 12.43 -3.56 23.20
C ILE A 16 13.03 -3.54 21.80
N GLU A 17 14.12 -2.81 21.58
CA GLU A 17 14.80 -2.69 20.29
C GLU A 17 15.29 -4.03 19.72
N ARG A 18 15.69 -4.96 20.57
CA ARG A 18 16.10 -6.31 20.15
C ARG A 18 14.94 -7.25 19.90
N SER A 19 13.85 -7.05 20.60
CA SER A 19 12.76 -8.02 20.70
C SER A 19 11.50 -7.66 19.90
N TYR A 20 11.35 -6.38 19.51
CA TYR A 20 10.08 -5.91 18.87
C TYR A 20 9.78 -6.52 17.51
N LYS A 21 10.78 -7.10 16.83
CA LYS A 21 10.61 -7.79 15.55
C LYS A 21 10.25 -9.27 15.71
N ASP A 22 10.67 -9.87 16.82
CA ASP A 22 10.63 -11.32 17.01
C ASP A 22 9.56 -11.76 18.02
N LEU A 23 9.13 -10.85 18.91
CA LEU A 23 8.18 -11.14 19.99
C LEU A 23 6.92 -10.28 19.87
N ALA A 24 5.79 -10.85 20.25
CA ALA A 24 4.54 -10.11 20.39
C ALA A 24 4.64 -9.02 21.49
N VAL A 25 3.97 -7.89 21.28
CA VAL A 25 4.00 -6.75 22.22
C VAL A 25 3.56 -7.16 23.63
N GLU A 26 2.62 -8.13 23.72
CA GLU A 26 2.12 -8.70 24.97
C GLU A 26 3.23 -9.44 25.76
N ASP A 27 4.08 -10.19 25.06
CA ASP A 27 5.18 -10.93 25.67
C ASP A 27 6.31 -10.00 26.11
N ILE A 28 6.59 -8.96 25.31
CA ILE A 28 7.53 -7.90 25.70
C ILE A 28 7.04 -7.16 26.96
N ALA A 29 5.75 -6.83 27.00
CA ALA A 29 5.13 -6.16 28.15
C ALA A 29 5.21 -7.03 29.42
N LYS A 30 4.94 -8.35 29.30
CA LYS A 30 5.07 -9.30 30.41
C LYS A 30 6.50 -9.41 30.94
N GLN A 31 7.49 -9.47 30.03
CA GLN A 31 8.92 -9.58 30.44
C GLN A 31 9.45 -8.31 31.09
N LEU A 32 8.89 -7.15 30.75
CA LEU A 32 9.26 -5.86 31.33
C LEU A 32 8.42 -5.48 32.57
N ASP A 33 7.45 -6.32 32.96
CA ASP A 33 6.47 -6.01 34.02
C ASP A 33 5.76 -4.65 33.76
N ARG A 34 5.45 -4.35 32.50
CA ARG A 34 4.82 -3.11 32.08
C ARG A 34 3.45 -3.33 31.47
N ASP A 35 2.68 -2.25 31.45
CA ASP A 35 1.39 -2.22 30.77
C ASP A 35 1.56 -2.32 29.24
N ILE A 36 0.73 -3.14 28.59
CA ILE A 36 0.74 -3.41 27.16
C ILE A 36 0.58 -2.12 26.36
N GLU A 37 -0.33 -1.23 26.78
CA GLU A 37 -0.57 0.05 26.13
C GLU A 37 0.66 0.96 26.16
N SER A 38 1.37 0.97 27.28
CA SER A 38 2.60 1.76 27.47
C SER A 38 3.73 1.29 26.53
N VAL A 39 3.94 -0.04 26.43
CA VAL A 39 4.95 -0.64 25.53
C VAL A 39 4.56 -0.44 24.07
N SER A 40 3.30 -0.68 23.73
CA SER A 40 2.76 -0.48 22.38
C SER A 40 2.92 0.97 21.93
N SER A 41 2.54 1.93 22.78
CA SER A 41 2.67 3.36 22.49
C SER A 41 4.13 3.80 22.30
N PHE A 42 5.05 3.19 23.07
CA PHE A 42 6.47 3.47 22.93
C PHE A 42 7.05 2.91 21.63
N ILE A 43 6.74 1.66 21.29
CA ILE A 43 7.12 1.03 20.03
C ILE A 43 6.55 1.84 18.85
N LYS A 44 5.26 2.15 18.88
CA LYS A 44 4.60 2.98 17.86
C LYS A 44 5.29 4.33 17.67
N ARG A 45 5.68 5.00 18.75
CA ARG A 45 6.29 6.34 18.70
C ARG A 45 7.73 6.34 18.22
N LYS A 46 8.54 5.37 18.68
CA LYS A 46 9.99 5.38 18.44
C LYS A 46 10.39 4.70 17.14
N TYR A 47 9.71 3.61 16.79
CA TYR A 47 10.09 2.79 15.64
C TYR A 47 9.27 3.09 14.38
N ARG A 48 8.13 3.81 14.48
CA ARG A 48 7.43 4.34 13.30
C ARG A 48 8.30 5.26 12.44
N ALA A 49 9.28 5.91 13.01
CA ALA A 49 10.21 6.76 12.25
C ALA A 49 11.17 5.96 11.33
N ASN A 50 11.36 4.66 11.58
CA ASN A 50 12.24 3.77 10.83
C ASN A 50 11.49 2.67 10.03
N ILE A 51 10.14 2.68 10.09
CA ILE A 51 9.30 1.73 9.37
C ILE A 51 9.09 2.25 7.95
N SER A 52 9.08 1.38 6.96
CA SER A 52 8.74 1.75 5.58
C SER A 52 7.32 2.35 5.53
N LEU A 53 7.04 3.21 4.54
CA LEU A 53 5.71 3.79 4.35
C LEU A 53 4.61 2.71 4.24
N GLU A 54 4.95 1.55 3.67
CA GLU A 54 4.04 0.41 3.53
C GLU A 54 3.73 -0.22 4.89
N GLU A 55 4.73 -0.44 5.74
CA GLU A 55 4.53 -0.98 7.09
C GLU A 55 3.76 0.00 7.98
N ALA A 56 4.06 1.29 7.91
CA ALA A 56 3.32 2.32 8.65
C ALA A 56 1.84 2.35 8.24
N ALA A 57 1.55 2.21 6.94
CA ALA A 57 0.20 2.14 6.42
C ALA A 57 -0.54 0.87 6.87
N ALA A 58 0.14 -0.28 6.91
CA ALA A 58 -0.44 -1.54 7.41
C ALA A 58 -0.84 -1.44 8.90
N PHE A 59 0.03 -0.88 9.74
CA PHE A 59 -0.29 -0.64 11.15
C PHE A 59 -1.43 0.37 11.34
N SER A 60 -1.51 1.41 10.49
CA SER A 60 -2.58 2.39 10.57
C SER A 60 -3.96 1.79 10.31
N LEU A 61 -4.05 0.72 9.52
CA LEU A 61 -5.31 0.02 9.23
C LEU A 61 -5.89 -0.63 10.48
N GLU A 62 -5.05 -1.26 11.29
CA GLU A 62 -5.47 -1.97 12.52
C GLU A 62 -6.01 -1.01 13.60
N ASP A 63 -5.54 0.22 13.61
CA ASP A 63 -6.00 1.27 14.55
C ASP A 63 -7.35 1.90 14.10
N ARG A 64 -7.89 1.57 12.93
CA ARG A 64 -9.14 2.14 12.39
C ARG A 64 -10.38 1.41 12.90
N PRO A 65 -11.49 2.14 13.17
CA PRO A 65 -12.73 1.54 13.68
C PRO A 65 -13.30 0.43 12.79
N TYR A 66 -13.15 0.56 11.47
CA TYR A 66 -13.65 -0.41 10.50
C TYR A 66 -12.83 -1.71 10.45
N TRP A 67 -11.69 -1.80 11.13
CA TRP A 67 -10.87 -3.01 11.17
C TRP A 67 -11.63 -4.20 11.79
N ASN A 68 -12.34 -3.98 12.89
CA ASN A 68 -13.15 -5.00 13.53
C ASN A 68 -14.26 -5.53 12.60
N GLU A 69 -14.86 -4.64 11.80
CA GLU A 69 -15.85 -5.02 10.80
C GLU A 69 -15.25 -5.89 9.70
N LEU A 70 -14.08 -5.50 9.18
CA LEU A 70 -13.34 -6.29 8.18
C LEU A 70 -12.99 -7.69 8.70
N GLN A 71 -12.54 -7.81 9.96
CA GLN A 71 -12.25 -9.10 10.57
C GLN A 71 -13.46 -10.03 10.65
N SER A 72 -14.67 -9.48 10.80
CA SER A 72 -15.90 -10.27 10.80
C SER A 72 -16.35 -10.74 9.41
N GLN A 73 -15.92 -10.04 8.34
CA GLN A 73 -16.36 -10.27 6.96
C GLN A 73 -15.42 -11.15 6.15
N PHE A 74 -14.14 -11.21 6.52
CA PHE A 74 -13.09 -11.84 5.73
C PHE A 74 -12.34 -12.92 6.50
N THR A 75 -11.83 -13.92 5.77
CA THR A 75 -10.96 -14.96 6.33
C THR A 75 -9.56 -14.40 6.63
N THR A 76 -8.77 -15.11 7.42
CA THR A 76 -7.39 -14.70 7.77
C THR A 76 -6.54 -14.48 6.52
N GLU A 77 -6.62 -15.35 5.53
CA GLU A 77 -5.89 -15.24 4.26
C GLU A 77 -6.32 -13.98 3.47
N GLU A 78 -7.62 -13.70 3.46
CA GLU A 78 -8.18 -12.52 2.79
C GLU A 78 -7.81 -11.22 3.52
N LEU A 79 -7.69 -11.26 4.85
CA LEU A 79 -7.22 -10.11 5.64
C LEU A 79 -5.74 -9.82 5.39
N GLU A 80 -4.90 -10.83 5.22
CA GLU A 80 -3.50 -10.64 4.81
C GLU A 80 -3.40 -9.99 3.43
N LEU A 81 -4.20 -10.47 2.47
CA LEU A 81 -4.30 -9.87 1.14
C LEU A 81 -4.83 -8.43 1.22
N PHE A 82 -5.80 -8.19 2.11
CA PHE A 82 -6.35 -6.85 2.35
C PHE A 82 -5.26 -5.90 2.85
N LYS A 83 -4.50 -6.29 3.89
CA LYS A 83 -3.37 -5.52 4.44
C LYS A 83 -2.31 -5.22 3.37
N TYR A 84 -1.98 -6.22 2.57
CA TYR A 84 -1.03 -6.07 1.48
C TYR A 84 -1.46 -5.01 0.46
N HIS A 85 -2.70 -5.07 -0.02
CA HIS A 85 -3.21 -4.07 -0.98
C HIS A 85 -3.36 -2.69 -0.35
N TRP A 86 -3.88 -2.62 0.88
CA TRP A 86 -4.02 -1.38 1.62
C TRP A 86 -2.70 -0.65 1.77
N SER A 87 -1.67 -1.32 2.29
CA SER A 87 -0.36 -0.73 2.53
C SER A 87 0.25 -0.14 1.25
N ARG A 88 0.12 -0.85 0.12
CA ARG A 88 0.66 -0.39 -1.17
C ARG A 88 -0.13 0.75 -1.78
N ILE A 89 -1.45 0.73 -1.68
CA ILE A 89 -2.29 1.80 -2.21
C ILE A 89 -2.08 3.08 -1.39
N ILE A 90 -2.10 3.00 -0.06
CA ILE A 90 -1.87 4.16 0.80
C ILE A 90 -0.45 4.72 0.61
N ALA A 91 0.57 3.86 0.55
CA ALA A 91 1.94 4.30 0.26
C ALA A 91 2.08 5.01 -1.09
N GLN A 92 1.29 4.62 -2.11
CA GLN A 92 1.27 5.28 -3.42
C GLN A 92 0.74 6.72 -3.34
N PHE A 93 -0.26 6.97 -2.48
CA PHE A 93 -0.85 8.30 -2.28
C PHE A 93 -0.10 9.12 -1.22
N LYS A 94 0.84 8.51 -0.48
CA LYS A 94 1.58 9.08 0.64
C LYS A 94 0.64 9.64 1.72
N ASP A 95 0.94 10.82 2.27
CA ASP A 95 0.16 11.44 3.34
C ASP A 95 -1.04 12.27 2.83
N ASP A 96 -1.33 12.22 1.52
CA ASP A 96 -2.38 13.00 0.87
C ASP A 96 -3.64 12.14 0.63
N VAL A 97 -4.12 11.47 1.69
CA VAL A 97 -5.33 10.64 1.64
C VAL A 97 -6.37 11.19 2.59
N PHE A 98 -7.50 11.63 2.04
CA PHE A 98 -8.64 12.06 2.83
C PHE A 98 -9.43 10.87 3.40
N PRO A 99 -10.14 11.01 4.53
CA PRO A 99 -10.95 9.94 5.11
C PRO A 99 -11.99 9.35 4.15
N THR A 100 -12.52 10.14 3.23
CA THR A 100 -13.45 9.68 2.18
C THR A 100 -12.77 8.82 1.14
N GLU A 101 -11.50 9.09 0.82
CA GLU A 101 -10.68 8.30 -0.08
C GLU A 101 -10.25 6.98 0.57
N GLU A 102 -10.00 6.96 1.89
CA GLU A 102 -9.76 5.72 2.64
C GLU A 102 -10.93 4.74 2.47
N LEU A 103 -12.18 5.21 2.54
CA LEU A 103 -13.36 4.37 2.31
C LEU A 103 -13.41 3.81 0.88
N GLN A 104 -13.07 4.63 -0.11
CA GLN A 104 -12.99 4.17 -1.50
C GLN A 104 -11.89 3.13 -1.70
N VAL A 105 -10.73 3.29 -1.05
CA VAL A 105 -9.65 2.29 -1.06
C VAL A 105 -10.12 0.97 -0.48
N ILE A 106 -10.83 1.00 0.66
CA ILE A 106 -11.43 -0.18 1.29
C ILE A 106 -12.37 -0.89 0.32
N ASP A 107 -13.26 -0.14 -0.33
CA ASP A 107 -14.22 -0.71 -1.26
C ASP A 107 -13.55 -1.33 -2.50
N VAL A 108 -12.50 -0.70 -3.03
CA VAL A 108 -11.69 -1.28 -4.13
C VAL A 108 -11.04 -2.59 -3.72
N ILE A 109 -10.50 -2.68 -2.50
CA ILE A 109 -9.89 -3.92 -2.01
C ILE A 109 -10.97 -4.99 -1.76
N LYS A 110 -12.13 -4.62 -1.21
CA LYS A 110 -13.28 -5.53 -1.06
C LYS A 110 -13.70 -6.11 -2.41
N LEU A 111 -13.79 -5.28 -3.45
CA LEU A 111 -14.10 -5.73 -4.80
C LEU A 111 -13.06 -6.73 -5.33
N GLU A 112 -11.77 -6.49 -5.08
CA GLU A 112 -10.70 -7.42 -5.47
C GLU A 112 -10.86 -8.79 -4.80
N ILE A 113 -11.15 -8.83 -3.51
CA ILE A 113 -11.37 -10.07 -2.76
C ILE A 113 -12.61 -10.81 -3.29
N LEU A 114 -13.71 -10.09 -3.56
CA LEU A 114 -14.91 -10.68 -4.14
C LEU A 114 -14.64 -11.26 -5.54
N MET A 115 -13.88 -10.57 -6.38
CA MET A 115 -13.45 -11.09 -7.69
C MET A 115 -12.63 -12.38 -7.53
N ASN A 116 -11.73 -12.43 -6.56
CA ASN A 116 -10.94 -13.65 -6.26
C ASN A 116 -11.83 -14.80 -5.79
N ARG A 117 -12.86 -14.53 -4.97
CA ARG A 117 -13.86 -15.54 -4.58
C ARG A 117 -14.62 -16.07 -5.80
N CYS A 118 -15.07 -15.20 -6.71
CA CYS A 118 -15.72 -15.62 -7.95
C CYS A 118 -14.81 -16.53 -8.81
N LEU A 119 -13.54 -16.20 -8.95
CA LEU A 119 -12.57 -17.00 -9.68
C LEU A 119 -12.32 -18.36 -9.01
N LYS A 120 -12.21 -18.40 -7.67
CA LYS A 120 -12.03 -19.64 -6.91
C LYS A 120 -13.25 -20.55 -7.07
N SER A 121 -14.46 -20.01 -6.89
CA SER A 121 -15.71 -20.77 -7.08
C SER A 121 -15.86 -21.28 -8.53
N ASN A 122 -15.46 -20.47 -9.51
CA ASN A 122 -15.48 -20.89 -10.90
C ASN A 122 -14.51 -22.04 -11.18
N LYS A 123 -13.31 -22.01 -10.60
CA LYS A 123 -12.35 -23.12 -10.67
C LYS A 123 -12.89 -24.38 -10.03
N ASP A 124 -13.51 -24.29 -8.85
CA ASP A 124 -14.08 -25.43 -8.15
C ASP A 124 -15.25 -26.05 -8.96
N ASN A 125 -16.10 -25.20 -9.56
CA ASN A 125 -17.16 -25.66 -10.46
C ASN A 125 -16.61 -26.40 -11.69
N ILE A 126 -15.55 -25.89 -12.32
CA ILE A 126 -14.91 -26.57 -13.47
C ILE A 126 -14.40 -27.95 -13.06
N GLN A 127 -13.69 -28.05 -11.94
CA GLN A 127 -13.18 -29.33 -11.44
C GLN A 127 -14.29 -30.32 -11.13
N THR A 128 -15.40 -29.84 -10.58
CA THR A 128 -16.57 -30.69 -10.29
C THR A 128 -17.26 -31.17 -11.58
N ILE A 129 -17.40 -30.27 -12.57
CA ILE A 129 -17.93 -30.62 -13.89
C ILE A 129 -17.07 -31.71 -14.56
N ASP A 130 -15.72 -31.51 -14.57
CA ASP A 130 -14.79 -32.48 -15.13
C ASP A 130 -14.91 -33.87 -14.45
N THR A 131 -15.17 -33.87 -13.15
CA THR A 131 -15.36 -35.11 -12.37
C THR A 131 -16.68 -35.78 -12.76
N TYR A 132 -17.77 -35.04 -12.88
CA TYR A 132 -19.08 -35.56 -13.29
C TYR A 132 -19.10 -36.00 -14.75
N ASP A 133 -18.40 -35.27 -15.64
CA ASP A 133 -18.27 -35.67 -17.04
C ASP A 133 -17.54 -37.04 -17.16
N LYS A 134 -16.49 -37.27 -16.35
CA LYS A 134 -15.80 -38.58 -16.28
C LYS A 134 -16.74 -39.69 -15.78
N MET A 135 -17.49 -39.44 -14.69
CA MET A 135 -18.47 -40.41 -14.16
C MET A 135 -19.54 -40.74 -15.19
N LEU A 136 -19.99 -39.74 -15.95
CA LEU A 136 -20.99 -39.89 -17.00
C LEU A 136 -20.45 -40.72 -18.17
N ILE A 137 -19.18 -40.52 -18.56
CA ILE A 137 -18.51 -41.32 -19.60
C ILE A 137 -18.37 -42.77 -19.14
N ASP A 138 -17.94 -42.98 -17.90
CA ASP A 138 -17.78 -44.32 -17.33
C ASP A 138 -19.12 -45.09 -17.27
N GLU A 139 -20.20 -44.42 -16.84
CA GLU A 139 -21.52 -45.03 -16.79
C GLU A 139 -22.07 -45.34 -18.19
N ARG A 140 -21.89 -44.48 -19.14
CA ARG A 140 -22.30 -44.65 -20.54
C ARG A 140 -21.47 -45.71 -21.28
N SER A 141 -20.27 -46.03 -20.80
CA SER A 141 -19.40 -47.07 -21.38
C SER A 141 -19.79 -48.50 -20.95
N ARG A 142 -20.67 -48.65 -19.94
CA ARG A 142 -21.20 -49.96 -19.49
C ARG A 142 -22.20 -50.55 -20.48
N ASP A 143 -22.43 -51.84 -20.40
CA ASP A 143 -23.45 -52.50 -21.20
C ASP A 143 -24.83 -51.90 -20.90
N LYS A 144 -25.68 -51.79 -21.92
CA LYS A 144 -26.99 -51.12 -21.82
C LYS A 144 -27.90 -51.66 -20.71
N ASP A 145 -27.79 -52.96 -20.40
CA ASP A 145 -28.57 -53.60 -19.34
C ASP A 145 -28.03 -53.31 -17.93
N GLN A 146 -26.82 -52.74 -17.83
CA GLN A 146 -26.15 -52.38 -16.57
C GLN A 146 -26.08 -50.89 -16.33
N GLN A 147 -26.53 -50.06 -17.29
CA GLN A 147 -26.54 -48.63 -17.17
C GLN A 147 -27.70 -48.17 -16.25
N ASP A 148 -27.35 -47.32 -15.27
CA ASP A 148 -28.34 -46.63 -14.43
C ASP A 148 -28.77 -45.32 -15.10
N THR A 149 -29.95 -45.40 -15.74
CA THR A 149 -30.51 -44.26 -16.48
C THR A 149 -30.84 -43.07 -15.55
N ASP A 150 -31.31 -43.34 -14.33
CA ASP A 150 -31.63 -42.31 -13.36
C ASP A 150 -30.38 -41.58 -12.85
N TYR A 151 -29.32 -42.34 -12.68
CA TYR A 151 -28.00 -41.76 -12.33
C TYR A 151 -27.44 -40.87 -13.43
N ILE A 152 -27.53 -41.29 -14.70
CA ILE A 152 -27.12 -40.51 -15.87
C ILE A 152 -27.90 -39.21 -15.92
N ILE A 153 -29.22 -39.23 -15.80
CA ILE A 153 -30.08 -38.05 -15.82
C ILE A 153 -29.72 -37.08 -14.65
N ASN A 154 -29.42 -37.63 -13.48
CA ASN A 154 -29.03 -36.83 -12.32
C ASN A 154 -27.68 -36.12 -12.55
N LEU A 155 -26.68 -36.84 -13.07
CA LEU A 155 -25.37 -36.22 -13.41
C LEU A 155 -25.53 -35.11 -14.46
N GLU A 156 -26.29 -35.37 -15.52
CA GLU A 156 -26.55 -34.33 -16.54
C GLU A 156 -27.23 -33.08 -15.95
N ARG A 157 -28.21 -33.29 -15.05
CA ARG A 157 -28.87 -32.17 -14.36
C ARG A 157 -27.89 -31.40 -13.48
N GLN A 158 -27.02 -32.08 -12.75
CA GLN A 158 -26.00 -31.44 -11.91
C GLN A 158 -24.99 -30.66 -12.75
N ILE A 159 -24.51 -31.22 -13.86
CA ILE A 159 -23.62 -30.52 -14.80
C ILE A 159 -24.30 -29.27 -15.38
N ALA A 160 -25.57 -29.38 -15.80
CA ALA A 160 -26.32 -28.23 -16.31
C ALA A 160 -26.45 -27.12 -15.24
N THR A 161 -26.73 -27.50 -14.00
CA THR A 161 -26.83 -26.55 -12.88
C THR A 161 -25.49 -25.84 -12.60
N LEU A 162 -24.38 -26.59 -12.60
CA LEU A 162 -23.04 -26.03 -12.39
C LEU A 162 -22.64 -25.09 -13.55
N ARG A 163 -22.96 -25.43 -14.79
CA ARG A 163 -22.72 -24.56 -15.95
C ARG A 163 -23.52 -23.26 -15.87
N ALA A 164 -24.78 -23.32 -15.43
CA ALA A 164 -25.58 -22.12 -15.20
C ALA A 164 -25.02 -21.27 -14.06
N ALA A 165 -24.56 -21.87 -12.96
CA ALA A 165 -23.88 -21.18 -11.86
C ALA A 165 -22.56 -20.52 -12.32
N GLN A 166 -21.80 -21.18 -13.19
CA GLN A 166 -20.59 -20.65 -13.78
C GLN A 166 -20.86 -19.41 -14.64
N GLU A 167 -21.94 -19.41 -15.42
CA GLU A 167 -22.33 -18.26 -16.22
C GLU A 167 -22.70 -17.06 -15.33
N SER A 168 -23.43 -17.30 -14.23
CA SER A 168 -23.73 -16.27 -13.22
C SER A 168 -22.47 -15.70 -12.61
N LEU A 169 -21.52 -16.54 -12.16
CA LEU A 169 -20.24 -16.10 -11.58
C LEU A 169 -19.41 -15.28 -12.57
N ASN A 170 -19.42 -15.64 -13.86
CA ASN A 170 -18.74 -14.88 -14.89
C ASN A 170 -19.37 -13.50 -15.13
N LYS A 171 -20.69 -13.40 -14.99
CA LYS A 171 -21.40 -12.11 -15.06
C LYS A 171 -21.04 -11.24 -13.85
N ASP A 172 -21.13 -11.79 -12.65
CA ASP A 172 -20.79 -11.10 -11.41
C ASP A 172 -19.34 -10.59 -11.44
N TYR A 173 -18.40 -11.43 -11.91
CA TYR A 173 -17.00 -11.03 -12.08
C TYR A 173 -16.84 -9.83 -13.00
N ARG A 174 -17.52 -9.79 -14.15
CA ARG A 174 -17.46 -8.67 -15.09
C ARG A 174 -18.04 -7.39 -14.49
N GLU A 175 -19.15 -7.50 -13.74
CA GLU A 175 -19.75 -6.37 -13.05
C GLU A 175 -18.81 -5.81 -11.97
N LEU A 176 -18.23 -6.66 -11.14
CA LEU A 176 -17.23 -6.28 -10.12
C LEU A 176 -16.01 -5.63 -10.77
N GLN A 177 -15.49 -6.18 -11.88
CA GLN A 177 -14.37 -5.62 -12.62
C GLN A 177 -14.66 -4.23 -13.15
N SER A 178 -15.84 -4.03 -13.74
CA SER A 178 -16.30 -2.74 -14.25
C SER A 178 -16.40 -1.71 -13.11
N LYS A 179 -17.01 -2.09 -11.99
CA LYS A 179 -17.15 -1.24 -10.80
C LYS A 179 -15.81 -0.86 -10.23
N LYS A 180 -14.89 -1.83 -10.09
CA LYS A 180 -13.51 -1.57 -9.63
C LYS A 180 -12.79 -0.60 -10.56
N ALA A 181 -12.91 -0.77 -11.89
CA ALA A 181 -12.30 0.12 -12.87
C ALA A 181 -12.83 1.56 -12.76
N SER A 182 -14.14 1.73 -12.53
CA SER A 182 -14.74 3.05 -12.30
C SER A 182 -14.17 3.71 -11.04
N MET A 183 -14.15 2.99 -9.91
CA MET A 183 -13.64 3.51 -8.65
C MET A 183 -12.15 3.89 -8.73
N LEU A 184 -11.33 3.10 -9.42
CA LEU A 184 -9.92 3.43 -9.66
C LEU A 184 -9.74 4.70 -10.50
N ARG A 185 -10.65 4.95 -11.47
CA ARG A 185 -10.65 6.21 -12.24
C ARG A 185 -11.03 7.40 -11.36
N GLU A 186 -12.06 7.24 -10.54
CA GLU A 186 -12.52 8.28 -9.60
C GLU A 186 -11.43 8.68 -8.61
N MET A 187 -10.70 7.71 -8.06
CA MET A 187 -9.54 7.94 -7.18
C MET A 187 -8.31 8.49 -7.91
N LYS A 188 -8.38 8.72 -9.23
CA LYS A 188 -7.22 9.12 -10.05
C LYS A 188 -6.02 8.16 -9.91
N GLY A 189 -6.31 6.92 -9.58
CA GLY A 189 -5.31 5.87 -9.38
C GLY A 189 -4.72 5.29 -10.68
N THR A 190 -5.30 5.59 -11.85
CA THR A 190 -4.83 5.08 -13.13
C THR A 190 -3.59 5.82 -13.62
N ARG A 191 -2.76 5.13 -14.42
CA ARG A 191 -1.55 5.74 -15.01
C ARG A 191 -1.87 6.99 -15.81
N GLU A 192 -2.94 6.98 -16.58
CA GLU A 192 -3.39 8.11 -17.39
C GLU A 192 -3.71 9.34 -16.53
N GLN A 193 -4.45 9.14 -15.44
CA GLN A 193 -4.79 10.22 -14.52
C GLN A 193 -3.55 10.81 -13.82
N ARG A 194 -2.56 9.96 -13.50
CA ARG A 194 -1.29 10.43 -12.92
C ARG A 194 -0.48 11.24 -13.92
N ILE A 195 -0.41 10.80 -15.17
CA ILE A 195 0.27 11.57 -16.25
C ILE A 195 -0.42 12.90 -16.43
N LYS A 196 -1.76 12.92 -16.53
CA LYS A 196 -2.53 14.16 -16.66
C LYS A 196 -2.28 15.12 -15.49
N ARG A 197 -2.27 14.63 -14.25
CA ARG A 197 -1.94 15.45 -13.07
C ARG A 197 -0.54 16.07 -13.15
N LEU A 198 0.45 15.32 -13.67
CA LEU A 198 1.80 15.82 -13.89
C LEU A 198 1.86 16.85 -15.02
N GLU A 199 1.09 16.65 -16.08
CA GLU A 199 0.98 17.61 -17.19
C GLU A 199 0.28 18.89 -16.74
N ASP A 200 -0.83 18.78 -16.00
CA ASP A 200 -1.55 19.92 -15.42
C ASP A 200 -0.64 20.72 -14.46
N SER A 201 0.18 20.05 -13.66
CA SER A 201 1.13 20.72 -12.77
C SER A 201 2.24 21.45 -13.53
N LYS A 202 2.73 20.89 -14.64
CA LYS A 202 3.69 21.58 -15.53
C LYS A 202 3.08 22.78 -16.22
N GLN A 203 1.85 22.67 -16.70
CA GLN A 203 1.13 23.80 -17.30
C GLN A 203 0.88 24.92 -16.28
N SER A 204 0.52 24.55 -15.04
CA SER A 204 0.38 25.51 -13.94
C SER A 204 1.67 26.24 -13.65
N PHE A 205 2.83 25.54 -13.65
CA PHE A 205 4.14 26.18 -13.45
C PHE A 205 4.50 27.12 -14.60
N VAL A 206 4.27 26.72 -15.86
CA VAL A 206 4.53 27.58 -17.03
C VAL A 206 3.65 28.80 -17.01
N SER A 207 2.35 28.68 -16.68
CA SER A 207 1.44 29.80 -16.59
C SER A 207 1.81 30.75 -15.45
N TRP A 208 2.27 30.23 -14.32
CA TRP A 208 2.78 31.01 -13.20
C TRP A 208 4.04 31.79 -13.57
N VAL A 209 5.01 31.15 -14.26
CA VAL A 209 6.20 31.86 -14.78
C VAL A 209 5.81 32.92 -15.77
N ALA A 210 4.87 32.65 -16.68
CA ALA A 210 4.39 33.66 -17.64
C ALA A 210 3.72 34.85 -16.94
N GLN A 211 2.97 34.62 -15.86
CA GLN A 211 2.33 35.66 -15.07
C GLN A 211 3.38 36.54 -14.33
N ILE A 212 4.41 35.91 -13.78
CA ILE A 212 5.56 36.66 -13.17
C ILE A 212 6.25 37.53 -14.21
N MET A 213 6.45 37.02 -15.42
CA MET A 213 7.12 37.77 -16.49
C MET A 213 6.30 38.94 -17.03
N GLN A 214 4.97 38.92 -16.83
CA GLN A 214 4.08 40.01 -17.28
C GLN A 214 3.93 41.14 -16.26
N ASP A 215 4.25 40.91 -14.99
CA ASP A 215 4.12 41.91 -13.93
C ASP A 215 5.49 42.51 -13.60
N PRO A 216 5.73 43.81 -13.97
CA PRO A 216 7.01 44.44 -13.77
C PRO A 216 7.37 44.70 -12.30
N GLU A 217 6.41 44.78 -11.37
CA GLU A 217 6.68 44.89 -9.94
C GLU A 217 7.12 43.57 -9.35
N ILE A 218 6.45 42.50 -9.72
CA ILE A 218 6.81 41.11 -9.33
C ILE A 218 8.20 40.77 -9.86
N LEU A 219 8.51 41.12 -11.11
CA LEU A 219 9.82 40.94 -11.73
C LEU A 219 10.94 41.65 -10.97
N LYS A 220 10.68 42.89 -10.47
CA LYS A 220 11.64 43.62 -9.65
C LYS A 220 11.87 42.97 -8.29
N GLN A 221 10.82 42.51 -7.62
CA GLN A 221 10.95 41.81 -6.34
C GLN A 221 11.74 40.48 -6.49
N TYR A 222 11.40 39.66 -7.47
CA TYR A 222 12.16 38.43 -7.76
C TYR A 222 13.58 38.73 -8.21
N GLY A 223 13.81 39.80 -8.97
CA GLY A 223 15.15 40.25 -9.34
C GLY A 223 16.01 40.60 -8.12
N LEU A 224 15.46 41.28 -7.13
CA LEU A 224 16.12 41.57 -5.86
C LEU A 224 16.38 40.30 -5.01
N GLU A 225 15.45 39.37 -4.99
CA GLU A 225 15.62 38.10 -4.27
C GLU A 225 16.66 37.21 -4.96
N MET A 226 16.64 37.16 -6.28
CA MET A 226 17.67 36.44 -7.05
C MET A 226 19.05 37.03 -6.83
N GLU A 227 19.18 38.34 -6.77
CA GLU A 227 20.46 38.99 -6.47
C GLU A 227 20.93 38.69 -5.03
N LYS A 228 20.02 38.67 -4.05
CA LYS A 228 20.31 38.23 -2.68
C LYS A 228 20.78 36.79 -2.64
N MET A 229 20.10 35.89 -3.36
CA MET A 229 20.50 34.48 -3.46
C MET A 229 21.87 34.32 -4.12
N ARG A 230 22.13 35.08 -5.19
CA ARG A 230 23.44 35.12 -5.86
C ARG A 230 24.55 35.59 -4.93
N MET A 231 24.31 36.65 -4.17
CA MET A 231 25.27 37.12 -3.18
C MET A 231 25.50 36.13 -2.04
N ALA A 232 24.44 35.46 -1.57
CA ALA A 232 24.53 34.41 -0.58
C ALA A 232 25.34 33.22 -1.12
N MET A 233 25.12 32.83 -2.36
CA MET A 233 25.85 31.73 -3.03
C MET A 233 27.33 32.08 -3.21
N ILE A 234 27.67 33.32 -3.60
CA ILE A 234 29.07 33.75 -3.70
C ILE A 234 29.74 33.79 -2.32
N ASN A 235 29.03 34.23 -1.27
CA ASN A 235 29.57 34.22 0.09
C ASN A 235 29.77 32.80 0.61
N GLU A 236 28.86 31.88 0.32
CA GLU A 236 28.99 30.49 0.68
C GLU A 236 30.12 29.79 -0.09
N GLN A 237 30.25 30.10 -1.39
CA GLN A 237 31.37 29.59 -2.19
C GLN A 237 32.71 30.09 -1.66
N LYS A 238 32.81 31.38 -1.23
CA LYS A 238 34.01 31.87 -0.55
C LYS A 238 34.27 31.18 0.77
N ARG A 239 33.23 30.88 1.54
CA ARG A 239 33.35 30.15 2.81
C ARG A 239 33.84 28.71 2.55
N LEU A 240 33.28 28.02 1.57
CA LEU A 240 33.65 26.65 1.19
C LEU A 240 35.02 26.57 0.51
N SER A 241 35.52 27.67 -0.06
CA SER A 241 36.88 27.75 -0.62
C SER A 241 37.97 27.94 0.44
N GLN A 242 37.60 28.21 1.69
CA GLN A 242 38.55 28.25 2.80
C GLN A 242 38.85 26.83 3.26
N TYR A 243 40.08 26.37 2.98
CA TYR A 243 40.50 25.04 3.39
C TYR A 243 40.73 24.99 4.90
N HIS A 244 40.09 24.02 5.55
CA HIS A 244 40.41 23.66 6.92
C HIS A 244 41.54 22.64 6.91
N LYS A 245 42.62 22.97 7.65
CA LYS A 245 43.73 22.04 7.86
C LYS A 245 43.49 21.32 9.17
N TYR A 246 43.31 19.99 9.09
CA TYR A 246 43.16 19.15 10.28
C TYR A 246 44.51 18.94 11.01
N GLU A 247 44.46 18.49 12.26
CA GLU A 247 45.67 18.23 13.11
C GLU A 247 46.56 17.16 12.49
N ASP A 248 46.05 16.23 11.69
CA ASP A 248 46.79 15.22 10.93
C ASP A 248 47.49 15.76 9.67
N GLY A 249 47.34 17.04 9.38
CA GLY A 249 47.90 17.71 8.22
C GLY A 249 47.11 17.54 6.92
N GLN A 250 46.02 16.81 6.95
CA GLN A 250 45.11 16.72 5.79
C GLN A 250 44.38 18.04 5.57
N ILE A 251 44.17 18.39 4.31
CA ILE A 251 43.43 19.60 3.90
C ILE A 251 42.07 19.13 3.46
N ASP A 252 41.01 19.66 4.10
CA ASP A 252 39.64 19.42 3.70
C ASP A 252 39.38 20.16 2.38
N GLN A 253 39.10 19.39 1.33
CA GLN A 253 38.75 19.98 0.04
C GLN A 253 37.24 20.24 0.00
N PRO A 254 36.80 21.46 -0.30
CA PRO A 254 35.38 21.74 -0.48
C PRO A 254 34.83 20.92 -1.65
N PHE A 255 33.62 20.41 -1.49
CA PHE A 255 32.90 19.72 -2.54
C PHE A 255 32.92 20.52 -3.85
N LEU A 256 33.13 19.82 -4.97
CA LEU A 256 33.05 20.23 -6.37
C LEU A 256 32.61 21.69 -6.58
N THR A 257 33.57 22.60 -6.66
CA THR A 257 33.35 23.94 -7.20
C THR A 257 33.57 23.89 -8.71
N PRO A 258 32.97 24.82 -9.52
CA PRO A 258 33.24 24.88 -10.96
C PRO A 258 34.72 24.91 -11.30
N ASP A 259 35.54 25.49 -10.45
CA ASP A 259 36.99 25.62 -10.64
C ASP A 259 37.76 24.30 -10.36
N THR A 260 37.17 23.35 -9.65
CA THR A 260 37.75 22.01 -9.38
C THR A 260 37.33 20.97 -10.42
N VAL A 261 36.43 21.31 -11.34
CA VAL A 261 35.94 20.43 -12.42
C VAL A 261 36.65 20.70 -13.76
N ILE A 262 37.49 21.73 -13.81
CA ILE A 262 38.22 22.14 -15.04
C ILE A 262 39.72 21.77 -14.90
N GLU A 263 40.01 20.52 -14.56
CA GLU A 263 41.31 19.92 -14.83
C GLU A 263 41.16 18.74 -15.78
#